data_facddc34f618b870c0cbd2ab528084b7
#
_entry.id   facddc34f618b870c0cbd2ab528084b7
#
_cell.length_a   1.000
_cell.length_b   1.000
_cell.length_c   1.000
_cell.angle_alpha   90.00
_cell.angle_beta   90.00
_cell.angle_gamma   90.00
#
_symmetry.space_group_name_H-M   'P 1'
#
loop_
_entity.id
_entity.type
_entity.pdbx_description
1 polymer ?
#
loop_
_entity_poly.entity_id
_entity_poly.type
_entity_poly.pdbx_seq_one_letter_code
_entity_poly.pdbx_strand_id
1 'polypeptide(L)'
;MGKLIFALLVLVVGLGLYGAIRRRADLLPEGLGPLVPRIVLAVAIGVPALIFALSIFRVIPAGQVGVKVLFGQVDPVPLREGLNVLWNPLYDIVPMDVRVQKHTARYDAASKDLQAVHVEMVLNYRVVPERAPEVYRSIGLGYSSVIIDPGAQEILKANTATHNAAEVLLKRPIIKNEVQQALAAYLNKYGIELKEAALANIRFDAAYEKAVEAKQIEEQKAEQKRYELIQAQRQAEIVAAEAKGKGDAALAEARGVADALRIKGEAEAAYNARVAASLTPVLIQQQYLARWDGKLPQYALGGNAVPFVQIPGPSR
;
A
#
# COMPACT_ATOMS: atom_id res chain seq x y z
N MET A 1 -27.11 45.64 -5.85
CA MET A 1 -27.28 47.07 -5.49
C MET A 1 -27.18 47.98 -6.72
N GLY A 2 -26.19 47.96 -7.60
CA GLY A 2 -26.02 48.91 -8.71
C GLY A 2 -27.19 49.02 -9.68
N LYS A 3 -27.86 47.90 -10.03
CA LYS A 3 -29.02 47.91 -10.93
C LYS A 3 -30.23 48.69 -10.38
N LEU A 4 -30.46 48.64 -9.06
CA LEU A 4 -31.54 49.35 -8.42
C LEU A 4 -31.26 50.84 -8.30
N ILE A 5 -30.01 51.23 -7.99
CA ILE A 5 -29.60 52.65 -7.98
C ILE A 5 -29.72 53.21 -9.38
N PHE A 6 -29.33 52.47 -10.43
CA PHE A 6 -29.52 52.85 -11.81
C PHE A 6 -30.99 53.01 -12.18
N ALA A 7 -31.88 52.07 -11.76
CA ALA A 7 -33.30 52.17 -11.98
C ALA A 7 -33.91 53.42 -11.32
N LEU A 8 -33.49 53.71 -10.09
CA LEU A 8 -33.93 54.92 -9.35
C LEU A 8 -33.45 56.20 -10.07
N LEU A 9 -32.21 56.22 -10.55
CA LEU A 9 -31.67 57.36 -11.29
C LEU A 9 -32.44 57.58 -12.60
N VAL A 10 -32.73 56.52 -13.37
CA VAL A 10 -33.55 56.57 -14.58
C VAL A 10 -34.95 57.13 -14.27
N LEU A 11 -35.56 56.68 -13.17
CA LEU A 11 -36.85 57.15 -12.74
C LEU A 11 -36.84 58.66 -12.39
N VAL A 12 -35.84 59.11 -11.61
CA VAL A 12 -35.70 60.50 -11.22
C VAL A 12 -35.43 61.41 -12.46
N VAL A 13 -34.53 61.04 -13.31
CA VAL A 13 -34.18 61.74 -14.54
C VAL A 13 -35.40 61.79 -15.50
N GLY A 14 -36.05 60.61 -15.66
CA GLY A 14 -37.23 60.52 -16.55
C GLY A 14 -38.41 61.36 -16.06
N LEU A 15 -38.69 61.38 -14.76
CA LEU A 15 -39.72 62.28 -14.18
C LEU A 15 -39.32 63.76 -14.30
N GLY A 16 -38.06 64.12 -14.15
CA GLY A 16 -37.54 65.46 -14.37
C GLY A 16 -37.76 65.92 -15.82
N LEU A 17 -37.41 65.04 -16.78
CA LEU A 17 -37.64 65.28 -18.20
C LEU A 17 -39.14 65.43 -18.53
N TYR A 18 -39.99 64.53 -17.96
CA TYR A 18 -41.44 64.65 -18.12
C TYR A 18 -41.96 65.99 -17.63
N GLY A 19 -41.55 66.45 -16.45
CA GLY A 19 -41.91 67.73 -15.90
C GLY A 19 -41.45 68.93 -16.77
N ALA A 20 -40.22 68.84 -17.30
CA ALA A 20 -39.68 69.89 -18.21
C ALA A 20 -40.42 69.95 -19.56
N ILE A 21 -40.70 68.78 -20.14
CA ILE A 21 -41.42 68.69 -21.43
C ILE A 21 -42.86 69.14 -21.27
N ARG A 22 -43.53 68.76 -20.20
CA ARG A 22 -44.92 69.17 -19.91
C ARG A 22 -45.05 70.69 -19.73
N ARG A 23 -44.08 71.32 -19.12
CA ARG A 23 -44.04 72.80 -18.96
C ARG A 23 -43.81 73.56 -20.30
N ARG A 24 -43.24 72.92 -21.30
CA ARG A 24 -42.97 73.46 -22.61
C ARG A 24 -43.76 72.78 -23.74
N ALA A 25 -44.90 72.15 -23.37
CA ALA A 25 -45.70 71.43 -24.34
C ALA A 25 -46.26 72.34 -25.46
N ASP A 26 -46.41 73.61 -25.19
CA ASP A 26 -46.87 74.60 -26.16
C ASP A 26 -45.85 74.91 -27.29
N LEU A 27 -44.61 74.51 -27.15
CA LEU A 27 -43.52 74.67 -28.15
C LEU A 27 -43.40 73.44 -29.09
N LEU A 28 -44.24 72.44 -28.92
CA LEU A 28 -44.19 71.22 -29.75
C LEU A 28 -45.16 71.33 -30.92
N PRO A 29 -44.87 70.77 -32.11
CA PRO A 29 -45.72 70.77 -33.30
C PRO A 29 -47.14 70.29 -32.99
N GLU A 30 -48.15 70.81 -33.66
CA GLU A 30 -49.56 70.41 -33.55
C GLU A 30 -49.71 68.91 -33.86
N GLY A 31 -50.21 68.14 -32.91
CA GLY A 31 -50.36 66.69 -32.95
C GLY A 31 -49.34 65.90 -32.11
N LEU A 32 -48.12 66.42 -31.81
CA LEU A 32 -47.13 65.75 -30.93
C LEU A 32 -47.21 66.24 -29.49
N GLY A 33 -47.81 67.35 -29.20
CA GLY A 33 -47.90 67.98 -27.91
C GLY A 33 -48.43 67.06 -26.79
N PRO A 34 -49.54 66.29 -26.94
CA PRO A 34 -50.03 65.37 -25.90
C PRO A 34 -49.35 63.97 -25.92
N LEU A 35 -48.74 63.57 -27.03
CA LEU A 35 -48.16 62.23 -27.19
C LEU A 35 -46.75 62.14 -26.56
N VAL A 36 -45.89 63.10 -26.78
CA VAL A 36 -44.49 63.12 -26.32
C VAL A 36 -44.43 63.03 -24.78
N PRO A 37 -45.13 63.81 -23.97
CA PRO A 37 -45.06 63.68 -22.53
C PRO A 37 -45.64 62.34 -22.01
N ARG A 38 -46.66 61.76 -22.67
CA ARG A 38 -47.16 60.43 -22.32
C ARG A 38 -46.14 59.31 -22.58
N ILE A 39 -45.45 59.35 -23.71
CA ILE A 39 -44.39 58.40 -24.06
C ILE A 39 -43.24 58.54 -23.06
N VAL A 40 -42.80 59.75 -22.76
CA VAL A 40 -41.72 60.00 -21.78
C VAL A 40 -42.07 59.46 -20.41
N LEU A 41 -43.35 59.69 -19.96
CA LEU A 41 -43.83 59.15 -18.70
C LEU A 41 -43.88 57.61 -18.69
N ALA A 42 -44.37 57.03 -19.80
CA ALA A 42 -44.44 55.59 -19.93
C ALA A 42 -43.04 54.95 -19.88
N VAL A 43 -42.05 55.56 -20.53
CA VAL A 43 -40.65 55.12 -20.52
C VAL A 43 -40.02 55.33 -19.13
N ALA A 44 -40.26 56.52 -18.52
CA ALA A 44 -39.75 56.86 -17.20
C ALA A 44 -40.19 55.94 -16.08
N ILE A 45 -41.40 55.36 -16.19
CA ILE A 45 -41.94 54.40 -15.24
C ILE A 45 -41.64 52.95 -15.71
N GLY A 46 -41.84 52.66 -17.00
CA GLY A 46 -41.78 51.31 -17.53
C GLY A 46 -40.37 50.73 -17.48
N VAL A 47 -39.34 51.52 -17.78
CA VAL A 47 -37.94 51.00 -17.74
C VAL A 47 -37.48 50.64 -16.32
N PRO A 48 -37.66 51.49 -15.31
CA PRO A 48 -37.36 51.13 -13.92
C PRO A 48 -38.19 49.93 -13.41
N ALA A 49 -39.47 49.89 -13.74
CA ALA A 49 -40.35 48.76 -13.38
C ALA A 49 -39.85 47.44 -13.99
N LEU A 50 -39.44 47.48 -15.24
CA LEU A 50 -38.85 46.30 -15.92
C LEU A 50 -37.52 45.90 -15.29
N ILE A 51 -36.64 46.83 -14.98
CA ILE A 51 -35.36 46.56 -14.29
C ILE A 51 -35.63 45.96 -12.92
N PHE A 52 -36.61 46.48 -12.19
CA PHE A 52 -37.00 45.95 -10.90
C PHE A 52 -37.58 44.53 -11.01
N ALA A 53 -38.46 44.25 -11.97
CA ALA A 53 -39.05 42.95 -12.21
C ALA A 53 -37.94 41.91 -12.60
N LEU A 54 -36.99 42.29 -13.45
CA LEU A 54 -35.87 41.45 -13.84
C LEU A 54 -34.90 41.24 -12.67
N SER A 55 -34.81 42.14 -11.72
CA SER A 55 -33.90 42.00 -10.56
C SER A 55 -34.42 41.04 -9.50
N ILE A 56 -35.69 40.64 -9.56
CA ILE A 56 -36.29 39.63 -8.68
C ILE A 56 -35.78 38.22 -9.04
N PHE A 57 -35.43 37.99 -10.30
CA PHE A 57 -34.94 36.70 -10.77
C PHE A 57 -33.43 36.59 -10.59
N ARG A 58 -33.02 35.54 -9.89
CA ARG A 58 -31.61 35.20 -9.69
C ARG A 58 -31.33 33.77 -10.14
N VAL A 59 -30.35 33.61 -10.96
CA VAL A 59 -29.88 32.27 -11.40
C VAL A 59 -28.61 31.91 -10.63
N ILE A 60 -28.66 30.79 -9.95
CA ILE A 60 -27.51 30.21 -9.25
C ILE A 60 -26.97 29.09 -10.14
N PRO A 61 -25.66 29.11 -10.48
CA PRO A 61 -25.05 28.08 -11.29
C PRO A 61 -25.12 26.69 -10.63
N ALA A 62 -25.15 25.64 -11.44
CA ALA A 62 -25.12 24.27 -10.95
C ALA A 62 -23.86 24.00 -10.10
N GLY A 63 -24.04 23.28 -8.99
CA GLY A 63 -22.95 22.99 -8.05
C GLY A 63 -22.60 24.13 -7.11
N GLN A 64 -23.40 25.22 -7.09
CA GLN A 64 -23.27 26.33 -6.15
C GLN A 64 -24.54 26.55 -5.36
N VAL A 65 -24.41 27.18 -4.19
CA VAL A 65 -25.52 27.71 -3.43
C VAL A 65 -25.35 29.21 -3.26
N GLY A 66 -26.45 29.95 -3.29
CA GLY A 66 -26.44 31.39 -3.08
C GLY A 66 -26.69 31.73 -1.61
N VAL A 67 -25.71 32.33 -0.95
CA VAL A 67 -25.87 32.87 0.39
C VAL A 67 -26.50 34.28 0.28
N LYS A 68 -27.66 34.50 0.84
CA LYS A 68 -28.36 35.79 0.85
C LYS A 68 -27.79 36.69 1.94
N VAL A 69 -27.37 37.87 1.57
CA VAL A 69 -26.89 38.90 2.51
C VAL A 69 -27.67 40.17 2.33
N LEU A 70 -28.28 40.67 3.39
CA LEU A 70 -29.02 41.92 3.41
C LEU A 70 -28.35 42.89 4.39
N PHE A 71 -27.75 43.96 3.86
CA PHE A 71 -27.04 44.97 4.67
C PHE A 71 -26.06 44.40 5.68
N GLY A 72 -25.31 43.31 5.27
CA GLY A 72 -24.36 42.63 6.14
C GLY A 72 -24.93 41.48 6.98
N GLN A 73 -26.26 41.33 7.03
CA GLN A 73 -26.89 40.23 7.73
C GLN A 73 -27.08 39.04 6.80
N VAL A 74 -26.57 37.86 7.20
CA VAL A 74 -26.70 36.63 6.47
C VAL A 74 -28.03 35.94 6.81
N ASP A 75 -28.81 35.64 5.76
CA ASP A 75 -30.04 34.85 5.90
C ASP A 75 -29.68 33.36 6.07
N PRO A 76 -30.28 32.64 7.01
CA PRO A 76 -29.96 31.25 7.30
C PRO A 76 -30.38 30.27 6.19
N VAL A 77 -31.27 30.66 5.30
CA VAL A 77 -31.78 29.79 4.22
C VAL A 77 -31.02 30.07 2.92
N PRO A 78 -30.20 29.11 2.41
CA PRO A 78 -29.50 29.29 1.15
C PRO A 78 -30.43 29.18 -0.06
N LEU A 79 -30.06 29.83 -1.14
CA LEU A 79 -30.69 29.63 -2.45
C LEU A 79 -30.09 28.40 -3.13
N ARG A 80 -30.97 27.55 -3.63
CA ARG A 80 -30.55 26.37 -4.39
C ARG A 80 -30.12 26.75 -5.82
N GLU A 81 -29.42 25.85 -6.47
CA GLU A 81 -29.08 25.98 -7.90
C GLU A 81 -30.35 26.13 -8.77
N GLY A 82 -30.20 26.84 -9.89
CA GLY A 82 -31.27 27.13 -10.81
C GLY A 82 -31.86 28.52 -10.64
N LEU A 83 -33.08 28.72 -11.14
CA LEU A 83 -33.79 30.00 -11.12
C LEU A 83 -34.49 30.19 -9.76
N ASN A 84 -34.15 31.27 -9.06
CA ASN A 84 -34.72 31.64 -7.78
C ASN A 84 -35.46 32.98 -7.94
N VAL A 85 -36.60 33.11 -7.25
CA VAL A 85 -37.38 34.33 -7.19
C VAL A 85 -37.17 34.98 -5.82
N LEU A 86 -36.57 36.18 -5.80
CA LEU A 86 -36.33 36.95 -4.58
C LEU A 86 -37.28 38.14 -4.56
N TRP A 87 -38.25 38.11 -3.66
CA TRP A 87 -39.20 39.24 -3.50
C TRP A 87 -38.50 40.53 -3.08
N ASN A 88 -37.39 40.44 -2.37
CA ASN A 88 -36.58 41.60 -2.02
C ASN A 88 -35.30 41.65 -2.89
N PRO A 89 -35.23 42.55 -3.89
CA PRO A 89 -34.07 42.66 -4.78
C PRO A 89 -32.84 43.29 -4.12
N LEU A 90 -32.95 43.73 -2.85
CA LEU A 90 -31.83 44.30 -2.09
C LEU A 90 -30.88 43.26 -1.53
N TYR A 91 -31.26 41.99 -1.59
CA TYR A 91 -30.32 40.92 -1.23
C TYR A 91 -29.13 40.92 -2.16
N ASP A 92 -27.96 40.89 -1.56
CA ASP A 92 -26.72 40.53 -2.24
C ASP A 92 -26.53 38.99 -2.14
N ILE A 93 -26.15 38.36 -3.24
CA ILE A 93 -26.00 36.90 -3.34
C ILE A 93 -24.55 36.56 -3.48
N VAL A 94 -24.02 35.85 -2.47
CA VAL A 94 -22.65 35.33 -2.49
C VAL A 94 -22.71 33.86 -2.92
N PRO A 95 -22.22 33.51 -4.13
CA PRO A 95 -22.19 32.12 -4.55
C PRO A 95 -21.08 31.38 -3.82
N MET A 96 -21.44 30.22 -3.24
CA MET A 96 -20.50 29.30 -2.62
C MET A 96 -20.50 27.97 -3.38
N ASP A 97 -19.32 27.44 -3.72
CA ASP A 97 -19.15 26.16 -4.37
C ASP A 97 -19.38 25.04 -3.34
N VAL A 98 -20.31 24.13 -3.66
CA VAL A 98 -20.66 22.97 -2.81
C VAL A 98 -20.26 21.66 -3.44
N ARG A 99 -19.56 21.69 -4.56
CA ARG A 99 -18.94 20.51 -5.15
C ARG A 99 -17.78 20.02 -4.32
N VAL A 100 -17.35 18.80 -4.58
CA VAL A 100 -16.14 18.27 -3.95
C VAL A 100 -14.92 19.04 -4.47
N GLN A 101 -14.20 19.64 -3.56
CA GLN A 101 -12.97 20.38 -3.81
C GLN A 101 -11.79 19.59 -3.30
N LYS A 102 -10.66 19.70 -4.00
CA LYS A 102 -9.38 19.12 -3.59
C LYS A 102 -8.52 20.22 -2.94
N HIS A 103 -8.01 19.92 -1.76
CA HIS A 103 -7.00 20.74 -1.09
C HIS A 103 -5.76 19.89 -0.82
N THR A 104 -4.60 20.40 -1.16
CA THR A 104 -3.31 19.72 -0.95
C THR A 104 -2.41 20.66 -0.18
N ALA A 105 -1.95 20.21 0.97
CA ALA A 105 -1.05 20.96 1.83
C ALA A 105 0.00 20.04 2.47
N ARG A 106 1.11 20.65 2.89
CA ARG A 106 2.19 19.98 3.62
C ARG A 106 2.11 20.38 5.08
N TYR A 107 2.19 19.38 5.93
CA TYR A 107 2.10 19.56 7.37
C TYR A 107 3.33 18.93 8.03
N ASP A 108 3.88 19.64 9.00
CA ASP A 108 4.99 19.18 9.81
C ASP A 108 4.46 18.67 11.15
N ALA A 109 4.88 17.48 11.50
CA ALA A 109 4.51 16.80 12.73
C ALA A 109 5.75 16.17 13.39
N ALA A 110 5.59 15.64 14.58
CA ALA A 110 6.59 14.83 15.25
C ALA A 110 6.00 13.48 15.64
N SER A 111 6.80 12.43 15.52
CA SER A 111 6.45 11.11 16.02
C SER A 111 6.67 11.01 17.54
N LYS A 112 6.22 9.90 18.15
CA LYS A 112 6.39 9.62 19.57
C LYS A 112 7.86 9.62 20.02
N ASP A 113 8.76 9.18 19.17
CA ASP A 113 10.21 9.17 19.36
C ASP A 113 10.89 10.47 18.91
N LEU A 114 10.11 11.57 18.82
CA LEU A 114 10.56 12.93 18.54
C LEU A 114 11.24 13.10 17.17
N GLN A 115 10.97 12.21 16.22
CA GLN A 115 11.43 12.38 14.83
C GLN A 115 10.53 13.34 14.07
N ALA A 116 11.11 14.26 13.31
CA ALA A 116 10.37 15.15 12.43
C ALA A 116 9.74 14.34 11.29
N VAL A 117 8.44 14.56 11.07
CA VAL A 117 7.63 13.89 10.06
C VAL A 117 6.99 14.95 9.16
N HIS A 118 7.34 14.95 7.90
CA HIS A 118 6.77 15.83 6.88
C HIS A 118 5.74 15.04 6.09
N VAL A 119 4.47 15.46 6.17
CA VAL A 119 3.35 14.76 5.52
C VAL A 119 2.71 15.67 4.50
N GLU A 120 2.62 15.23 3.26
CA GLU A 120 1.77 15.84 2.25
C GLU A 120 0.39 15.17 2.31
N MET A 121 -0.63 15.96 2.64
CA MET A 121 -2.00 15.50 2.76
C MET A 121 -2.88 16.05 1.64
N VAL A 122 -3.68 15.20 1.05
CA VAL A 122 -4.69 15.55 0.06
C VAL A 122 -6.05 15.34 0.69
N LEU A 123 -6.83 16.42 0.77
CA LEU A 123 -8.16 16.44 1.37
C LEU A 123 -9.19 16.71 0.28
N ASN A 124 -10.15 15.81 0.13
CA ASN A 124 -11.33 16.00 -0.71
C ASN A 124 -12.52 16.31 0.22
N TYR A 125 -13.05 17.50 0.11
CA TYR A 125 -14.10 17.98 0.98
C TYR A 125 -15.13 18.80 0.20
N ARG A 126 -16.28 19.03 0.79
CA ARG A 126 -17.29 19.96 0.30
C ARG A 126 -17.96 20.71 1.45
N VAL A 127 -18.47 21.89 1.15
CA VAL A 127 -19.38 22.59 2.06
C VAL A 127 -20.75 21.93 1.97
N VAL A 128 -21.37 21.67 3.14
CA VAL A 128 -22.75 21.17 3.20
C VAL A 128 -23.69 22.28 2.73
N PRO A 129 -24.49 22.07 1.65
CA PRO A 129 -25.30 23.11 1.03
C PRO A 129 -26.21 23.86 2.02
N GLU A 130 -26.82 23.13 2.92
CA GLU A 130 -27.76 23.67 3.91
C GLU A 130 -27.07 24.54 4.96
N ARG A 131 -25.78 24.26 5.22
CA ARG A 131 -24.96 24.96 6.20
C ARG A 131 -24.06 26.04 5.60
N ALA A 132 -24.09 26.24 4.28
CA ALA A 132 -23.28 27.25 3.61
C ALA A 132 -23.47 28.67 4.17
N PRO A 133 -24.71 29.15 4.55
CA PRO A 133 -24.87 30.45 5.18
C PRO A 133 -24.18 30.56 6.54
N GLU A 134 -24.18 29.48 7.33
CA GLU A 134 -23.48 29.41 8.62
C GLU A 134 -21.96 29.48 8.44
N VAL A 135 -21.42 28.73 7.50
CA VAL A 135 -19.99 28.75 7.13
C VAL A 135 -19.58 30.15 6.69
N TYR A 136 -20.38 30.77 5.81
CA TYR A 136 -20.09 32.12 5.33
C TYR A 136 -20.12 33.15 6.46
N ARG A 137 -21.10 33.07 7.33
CA ARG A 137 -21.27 34.01 8.46
C ARG A 137 -20.13 33.90 9.48
N SER A 138 -19.70 32.68 9.82
CA SER A 138 -18.74 32.45 10.90
C SER A 138 -17.29 32.50 10.42
N ILE A 139 -17.02 32.12 9.16
CA ILE A 139 -15.66 31.90 8.66
C ILE A 139 -15.41 32.71 7.38
N GLY A 140 -16.42 32.86 6.53
CA GLY A 140 -16.31 33.49 5.21
C GLY A 140 -15.91 32.47 4.14
N LEU A 141 -15.34 32.99 3.02
CA LEU A 141 -14.91 32.15 1.89
C LEU A 141 -13.53 31.49 2.09
N GLY A 142 -12.77 31.95 3.09
CA GLY A 142 -11.42 31.44 3.39
C GLY A 142 -11.38 30.22 4.30
N TYR A 143 -12.44 29.41 4.34
CA TYR A 143 -12.57 28.28 5.26
C TYR A 143 -11.46 27.22 5.13
N SER A 144 -10.79 27.11 3.98
CA SER A 144 -9.69 26.17 3.80
C SER A 144 -8.48 26.55 4.67
N SER A 145 -8.07 27.81 4.63
CA SER A 145 -6.92 28.30 5.40
C SER A 145 -7.23 28.57 6.88
N VAL A 146 -8.49 28.83 7.21
CA VAL A 146 -8.89 29.21 8.58
C VAL A 146 -9.28 27.98 9.42
N ILE A 147 -9.88 26.96 8.81
CA ILE A 147 -10.39 25.78 9.53
C ILE A 147 -9.71 24.49 9.08
N ILE A 148 -9.60 24.26 7.76
CA ILE A 148 -9.12 22.97 7.25
C ILE A 148 -7.64 22.80 7.56
N ASP A 149 -6.78 23.77 7.24
CA ASP A 149 -5.35 23.66 7.46
C ASP A 149 -4.97 23.53 8.95
N PRO A 150 -5.45 24.39 9.85
CA PRO A 150 -5.14 24.23 11.27
C PRO A 150 -5.67 22.93 11.85
N GLY A 151 -6.91 22.55 11.50
CA GLY A 151 -7.52 21.30 11.97
C GLY A 151 -6.78 20.06 11.47
N ALA A 152 -6.38 20.04 10.21
CA ALA A 152 -5.58 18.95 9.64
C ALA A 152 -4.21 18.84 10.30
N GLN A 153 -3.55 19.97 10.53
CA GLN A 153 -2.25 20.00 11.19
C GLN A 153 -2.32 19.52 12.64
N GLU A 154 -3.32 19.98 13.40
CA GLU A 154 -3.51 19.59 14.81
C GLU A 154 -3.80 18.09 14.93
N ILE A 155 -4.75 17.58 14.14
CA ILE A 155 -5.14 16.19 14.17
C ILE A 155 -4.00 15.28 13.70
N LEU A 156 -3.25 15.69 12.67
CA LEU A 156 -2.08 14.96 12.23
C LEU A 156 -1.03 14.89 13.35
N LYS A 157 -0.69 16.03 13.99
CA LYS A 157 0.26 16.08 15.11
C LYS A 157 -0.18 15.21 16.28
N ALA A 158 -1.45 15.27 16.66
CA ALA A 158 -1.99 14.46 17.75
C ALA A 158 -1.88 12.96 17.45
N ASN A 159 -2.16 12.56 16.21
CA ASN A 159 -2.10 11.17 15.80
C ASN A 159 -0.65 10.65 15.68
N THR A 160 0.22 11.39 15.00
CA THR A 160 1.63 10.99 14.83
C THR A 160 2.39 10.92 16.16
N ALA A 161 2.07 11.75 17.13
CA ALA A 161 2.67 11.74 18.47
C ALA A 161 2.38 10.46 19.29
N THR A 162 1.41 9.67 18.88
CA THR A 162 1.10 8.37 19.51
C THR A 162 1.88 7.19 18.92
N HIS A 163 2.50 7.37 17.75
CA HIS A 163 3.20 6.34 16.99
C HIS A 163 4.68 6.66 16.83
N ASN A 164 5.55 5.63 16.90
CA ASN A 164 6.96 5.78 16.56
C ASN A 164 7.14 5.99 15.04
N ALA A 165 8.23 6.61 14.61
CA ALA A 165 8.50 6.90 13.20
C ALA A 165 8.38 5.66 12.29
N ALA A 166 8.92 4.51 12.72
CA ALA A 166 8.78 3.24 11.99
C ALA A 166 7.32 2.78 11.88
N GLU A 167 6.51 2.97 12.93
CA GLU A 167 5.08 2.61 12.93
C GLU A 167 4.27 3.52 12.02
N VAL A 168 4.60 4.82 11.93
CA VAL A 168 3.95 5.76 11.02
C VAL A 168 4.06 5.27 9.57
N LEU A 169 5.17 4.64 9.21
CA LEU A 169 5.37 4.08 7.87
C LEU A 169 4.64 2.73 7.69
N LEU A 170 4.79 1.82 8.65
CA LEU A 170 4.25 0.46 8.57
C LEU A 170 2.73 0.41 8.75
N LYS A 171 2.18 1.25 9.64
CA LYS A 171 0.75 1.31 9.96
C LYS A 171 0.01 2.43 9.22
N ARG A 172 0.56 2.92 8.13
CA ARG A 172 0.00 4.02 7.32
C ARG A 172 -1.51 3.89 7.04
N PRO A 173 -2.08 2.71 6.69
CA PRO A 173 -3.52 2.60 6.48
C PRO A 173 -4.36 2.85 7.74
N ILE A 174 -3.86 2.44 8.91
CA ILE A 174 -4.53 2.64 10.20
C ILE A 174 -4.52 4.13 10.55
N ILE A 175 -3.35 4.75 10.49
CA ILE A 175 -3.15 6.18 10.75
C ILE A 175 -3.99 7.04 9.81
N LYS A 176 -4.03 6.69 8.50
CA LYS A 176 -4.92 7.35 7.54
C LYS A 176 -6.38 7.34 8.03
N ASN A 177 -6.89 6.19 8.46
CA ASN A 177 -8.27 6.05 8.89
C ASN A 177 -8.55 6.84 10.18
N GLU A 178 -7.64 6.82 11.14
CA GLU A 178 -7.77 7.58 12.39
C GLU A 178 -7.78 9.08 12.13
N VAL A 179 -6.84 9.57 11.32
CA VAL A 179 -6.79 10.99 10.90
C VAL A 179 -8.05 11.36 10.13
N GLN A 180 -8.51 10.53 9.20
CA GLN A 180 -9.72 10.79 8.42
C GLN A 180 -10.95 10.87 9.31
N GLN A 181 -11.13 9.96 10.26
CA GLN A 181 -12.28 9.97 11.18
C GLN A 181 -12.25 11.20 12.09
N ALA A 182 -11.12 11.51 12.70
CA ALA A 182 -10.95 12.65 13.57
C ALA A 182 -11.18 13.97 12.80
N LEU A 183 -10.62 14.10 11.60
CA LEU A 183 -10.76 15.28 10.77
C LEU A 183 -12.20 15.44 10.24
N ALA A 184 -12.86 14.34 9.86
CA ALA A 184 -14.26 14.39 9.45
C ALA A 184 -15.17 14.87 10.59
N ALA A 185 -14.95 14.37 11.81
CA ALA A 185 -15.70 14.81 12.99
C ALA A 185 -15.42 16.28 13.31
N TYR A 186 -14.18 16.74 13.18
CA TYR A 186 -13.80 18.14 13.38
C TYR A 186 -14.45 19.07 12.35
N LEU A 187 -14.30 18.77 11.05
CA LEU A 187 -14.81 19.61 9.96
C LEU A 187 -16.34 19.66 9.92
N ASN A 188 -17.01 18.57 10.30
CA ASN A 188 -18.46 18.52 10.34
C ASN A 188 -19.06 19.52 11.34
N LYS A 189 -18.37 19.86 12.43
CA LYS A 189 -18.79 20.92 13.36
C LYS A 189 -18.98 22.27 12.68
N TYR A 190 -18.15 22.52 11.65
CA TYR A 190 -18.14 23.77 10.89
C TYR A 190 -18.94 23.71 9.59
N GLY A 191 -19.72 22.66 9.34
CA GLY A 191 -20.52 22.53 8.12
C GLY A 191 -19.74 22.13 6.89
N ILE A 192 -18.55 21.54 7.07
CA ILE A 192 -17.69 21.02 6.01
C ILE A 192 -17.68 19.49 6.10
N GLU A 193 -18.04 18.83 5.03
CA GLU A 193 -18.03 17.37 4.91
C GLU A 193 -16.72 16.91 4.26
N LEU A 194 -15.91 16.14 4.99
CA LEU A 194 -14.74 15.47 4.46
C LEU A 194 -15.18 14.21 3.70
N LYS A 195 -14.84 14.11 2.44
CA LYS A 195 -15.10 12.91 1.62
C LYS A 195 -13.96 11.91 1.73
N GLU A 196 -12.74 12.41 1.66
CA GLU A 196 -11.55 11.57 1.75
C GLU A 196 -10.35 12.40 2.25
N ALA A 197 -9.51 11.75 3.07
CA ALA A 197 -8.20 12.25 3.43
C ALA A 197 -7.14 11.22 2.97
N ALA A 198 -6.18 11.65 2.17
CA ALA A 198 -5.07 10.82 1.72
C ALA A 198 -3.75 11.39 2.24
N LEU A 199 -2.94 10.53 2.84
CA LEU A 199 -1.56 10.83 3.18
C LEU A 199 -0.71 10.51 1.94
N ALA A 200 -0.38 11.51 1.11
CA ALA A 200 0.26 11.29 -0.17
C ALA A 200 1.74 10.91 -0.01
N ASN A 201 2.51 11.75 0.66
CA ASN A 201 3.93 11.54 0.91
C ASN A 201 4.23 11.71 2.39
N ILE A 202 4.95 10.74 2.97
CA ILE A 202 5.46 10.81 4.33
C ILE A 202 6.98 10.76 4.21
N ARG A 203 7.66 11.79 4.70
CA ARG A 203 9.12 11.90 4.72
C ARG A 203 9.60 12.17 6.13
N PHE A 204 10.76 11.66 6.45
CA PHE A 204 11.46 11.94 7.70
C PHE A 204 12.65 12.86 7.45
N ASP A 205 13.26 13.32 8.52
CA ASP A 205 14.53 14.05 8.42
C ASP A 205 15.60 13.17 7.75
N ALA A 206 16.43 13.77 6.91
CA ALA A 206 17.50 13.08 6.18
C ALA A 206 18.49 12.34 7.10
N ALA A 207 18.70 12.83 8.32
CA ALA A 207 19.55 12.17 9.32
C ALA A 207 18.90 10.86 9.81
N TYR A 208 17.59 10.85 10.03
CA TYR A 208 16.85 9.66 10.42
C TYR A 208 16.78 8.64 9.28
N GLU A 209 16.51 9.08 8.06
CA GLU A 209 16.46 8.19 6.87
C GLU A 209 17.80 7.46 6.68
N LYS A 210 18.93 8.17 6.80
CA LYS A 210 20.28 7.55 6.75
C LYS A 210 20.53 6.57 7.89
N ALA A 211 20.08 6.90 9.10
CA ALA A 211 20.25 6.01 10.26
C ALA A 211 19.43 4.71 10.10
N VAL A 212 18.20 4.81 9.57
CA VAL A 212 17.36 3.64 9.27
C VAL A 212 17.97 2.79 8.15
N GLU A 213 18.46 3.42 7.08
CA GLU A 213 19.16 2.72 5.99
C GLU A 213 20.39 1.97 6.50
N ALA A 214 21.24 2.64 7.30
CA ALA A 214 22.42 2.01 7.89
C ALA A 214 22.04 0.82 8.79
N LYS A 215 21.00 0.97 9.61
CA LYS A 215 20.48 -0.11 10.45
C LYS A 215 20.00 -1.30 9.61
N GLN A 216 19.23 -1.06 8.53
CA GLN A 216 18.75 -2.12 7.66
C GLN A 216 19.90 -2.87 6.97
N ILE A 217 20.94 -2.16 6.54
CA ILE A 217 22.13 -2.76 5.96
C ILE A 217 22.84 -3.68 6.98
N GLU A 218 22.99 -3.22 8.23
CA GLU A 218 23.59 -4.05 9.27
C GLU A 218 22.72 -5.26 9.67
N GLU A 219 21.41 -5.10 9.73
CA GLU A 219 20.48 -6.21 9.96
C GLU A 219 20.54 -7.25 8.83
N GLN A 220 20.59 -6.81 7.57
CA GLN A 220 20.75 -7.70 6.42
C GLN A 220 22.09 -8.45 6.46
N LYS A 221 23.20 -7.76 6.80
CA LYS A 221 24.51 -8.40 6.96
C LYS A 221 24.52 -9.42 8.11
N ALA A 222 23.88 -9.11 9.21
CA ALA A 222 23.76 -10.03 10.34
C ALA A 222 22.96 -11.28 9.97
N GLU A 223 21.85 -11.11 9.25
CA GLU A 223 21.03 -12.22 8.76
C GLU A 223 21.78 -13.07 7.72
N GLN A 224 22.52 -12.45 6.80
CA GLN A 224 23.37 -13.14 5.85
C GLN A 224 24.41 -14.02 6.58
N LYS A 225 25.12 -13.46 7.57
CA LYS A 225 26.08 -14.23 8.36
C LYS A 225 25.44 -15.39 9.12
N ARG A 226 24.21 -15.19 9.60
CA ARG A 226 23.46 -16.26 10.25
C ARG A 226 23.15 -17.40 9.28
N TYR A 227 22.73 -17.09 8.05
CA TYR A 227 22.52 -18.10 7.02
C TYR A 227 23.82 -18.80 6.62
N GLU A 228 24.93 -18.07 6.49
CA GLU A 228 26.25 -18.66 6.21
C GLU A 228 26.65 -19.66 7.31
N LEU A 229 26.46 -19.32 8.57
CA LEU A 229 26.73 -20.23 9.71
C LEU A 229 25.86 -21.49 9.64
N ILE A 230 24.56 -21.33 9.38
CA ILE A 230 23.64 -22.47 9.24
C ILE A 230 24.05 -23.36 8.08
N GLN A 231 24.43 -22.78 6.95
CA GLN A 231 24.94 -23.55 5.80
C GLN A 231 26.25 -24.29 6.11
N ALA A 232 27.18 -23.61 6.79
CA ALA A 232 28.44 -24.25 7.21
C ALA A 232 28.21 -25.41 8.19
N GLN A 233 27.29 -25.26 9.14
CA GLN A 233 26.90 -26.34 10.05
C GLN A 233 26.28 -27.52 9.30
N ARG A 234 25.32 -27.25 8.41
CA ARG A 234 24.72 -28.32 7.59
C ARG A 234 25.74 -29.03 6.71
N GLN A 235 26.66 -28.28 6.12
CA GLN A 235 27.71 -28.85 5.30
C GLN A 235 28.66 -29.74 6.14
N ALA A 236 29.01 -29.30 7.36
CA ALA A 236 29.79 -30.11 8.27
C ALA A 236 29.05 -31.40 8.68
N GLU A 237 27.77 -31.33 8.95
CA GLU A 237 26.92 -32.49 9.26
C GLU A 237 26.84 -33.47 8.08
N ILE A 238 26.68 -32.96 6.86
CA ILE A 238 26.68 -33.78 5.64
C ILE A 238 28.02 -34.51 5.47
N VAL A 239 29.15 -33.79 5.59
CA VAL A 239 30.49 -34.39 5.48
C VAL A 239 30.71 -35.44 6.57
N ALA A 240 30.29 -35.17 7.79
CA ALA A 240 30.39 -36.15 8.87
C ALA A 240 29.50 -37.38 8.63
N ALA A 241 28.28 -37.20 8.14
CA ALA A 241 27.38 -38.29 7.79
C ALA A 241 27.91 -39.13 6.62
N GLU A 242 28.49 -38.49 5.59
CA GLU A 242 29.13 -39.17 4.46
C GLU A 242 30.36 -39.97 4.92
N ALA A 243 31.22 -39.40 5.75
CA ALA A 243 32.38 -40.08 6.29
C ALA A 243 31.97 -41.31 7.13
N LYS A 244 30.95 -41.16 7.99
CA LYS A 244 30.40 -42.27 8.76
C LYS A 244 29.80 -43.33 7.83
N GLY A 245 28.98 -42.92 6.85
CA GLY A 245 28.42 -43.87 5.86
C GLY A 245 29.46 -44.66 5.07
N LYS A 246 30.53 -44.00 4.65
CA LYS A 246 31.67 -44.69 4.01
C LYS A 246 32.36 -45.67 4.95
N GLY A 247 32.56 -45.31 6.22
CA GLY A 247 33.10 -46.20 7.24
C GLY A 247 32.22 -47.42 7.49
N ASP A 248 30.94 -47.19 7.66
CA ASP A 248 29.96 -48.26 7.87
C ASP A 248 29.85 -49.19 6.66
N ALA A 249 29.88 -48.66 5.46
CA ALA A 249 29.89 -49.43 4.21
C ALA A 249 31.16 -50.30 4.08
N ALA A 250 32.33 -49.72 4.34
CA ALA A 250 33.59 -50.46 4.33
C ALA A 250 33.64 -51.61 5.37
N LEU A 251 33.10 -51.33 6.55
CA LEU A 251 32.98 -52.34 7.64
C LEU A 251 32.00 -53.46 7.26
N ALA A 252 30.86 -53.12 6.65
CA ALA A 252 29.90 -54.11 6.15
C ALA A 252 30.47 -54.95 5.03
N GLU A 253 31.23 -54.38 4.09
CA GLU A 253 31.94 -55.08 3.02
C GLU A 253 32.99 -56.05 3.58
N ALA A 254 33.84 -55.54 4.51
CA ALA A 254 34.85 -56.40 5.17
C ALA A 254 34.24 -57.59 5.92
N ARG A 255 33.12 -57.33 6.63
CA ARG A 255 32.37 -58.45 7.30
C ARG A 255 31.79 -59.42 6.27
N GLY A 256 31.19 -58.94 5.20
CA GLY A 256 30.67 -59.80 4.13
C GLY A 256 31.75 -60.68 3.49
N VAL A 257 32.95 -60.12 3.22
CA VAL A 257 34.11 -60.88 2.69
C VAL A 257 34.59 -61.93 3.71
N ALA A 258 34.70 -61.58 5.00
CA ALA A 258 35.12 -62.48 6.03
C ALA A 258 34.12 -63.63 6.22
N ASP A 259 32.83 -63.38 6.24
CA ASP A 259 31.77 -64.40 6.34
C ASP A 259 31.77 -65.31 5.08
N ALA A 260 31.92 -64.74 3.88
CA ALA A 260 32.04 -65.52 2.66
C ALA A 260 33.24 -66.44 2.70
N LEU A 261 34.42 -65.97 3.18
CA LEU A 261 35.62 -66.74 3.32
C LEU A 261 35.46 -67.88 4.37
N ARG A 262 34.81 -67.58 5.52
CA ARG A 262 34.49 -68.54 6.56
C ARG A 262 33.57 -69.66 6.01
N ILE A 263 32.47 -69.28 5.35
CA ILE A 263 31.52 -70.23 4.76
C ILE A 263 32.20 -71.11 3.72
N LYS A 264 33.08 -70.54 2.87
CA LYS A 264 33.83 -71.26 1.91
C LYS A 264 34.78 -72.24 2.59
N GLY A 265 35.52 -71.81 3.61
CA GLY A 265 36.43 -72.67 4.38
C GLY A 265 35.69 -73.81 5.08
N GLU A 266 34.53 -73.55 5.68
CA GLU A 266 33.70 -74.62 6.29
C GLU A 266 33.16 -75.58 5.25
N ALA A 267 32.72 -75.09 4.09
CA ALA A 267 32.26 -75.95 2.99
C ALA A 267 33.39 -76.85 2.44
N GLU A 268 34.58 -76.24 2.24
CA GLU A 268 35.79 -77.02 1.80
C GLU A 268 36.24 -78.03 2.84
N ALA A 269 36.20 -77.65 4.15
CA ALA A 269 36.53 -78.59 5.21
C ALA A 269 35.53 -79.74 5.27
N ALA A 270 34.22 -79.45 5.16
CA ALA A 270 33.18 -80.48 5.11
C ALA A 270 33.29 -81.38 3.88
N TYR A 271 33.61 -80.80 2.73
CA TYR A 271 33.87 -81.55 1.51
C TYR A 271 35.10 -82.48 1.70
N ASN A 272 36.21 -81.95 2.17
CA ASN A 272 37.47 -82.73 2.39
C ASN A 272 37.25 -83.83 3.44
N ALA A 273 36.49 -83.57 4.49
CA ALA A 273 36.12 -84.58 5.48
C ALA A 273 35.32 -85.77 4.87
N ARG A 274 34.34 -85.42 3.97
CA ARG A 274 33.54 -86.42 3.25
C ARG A 274 34.41 -87.23 2.28
N VAL A 275 35.32 -86.55 1.54
CA VAL A 275 36.27 -87.21 0.65
C VAL A 275 37.20 -88.12 1.42
N ALA A 276 37.77 -87.65 2.55
CA ALA A 276 38.63 -88.48 3.40
C ALA A 276 37.96 -89.72 3.91
N ALA A 277 36.64 -89.51 4.34
CA ALA A 277 35.83 -90.68 4.82
C ALA A 277 35.49 -91.73 3.71
N SER A 278 35.42 -91.24 2.47
CA SER A 278 35.14 -92.12 1.28
C SER A 278 36.39 -92.77 0.71
N LEU A 279 37.61 -92.32 1.04
CA LEU A 279 38.86 -92.77 0.50
C LEU A 279 39.30 -94.05 1.31
N THR A 280 38.91 -95.16 0.83
CA THR A 280 39.48 -96.45 1.33
C THR A 280 40.87 -96.71 0.69
N PRO A 281 41.81 -97.42 1.39
CA PRO A 281 43.11 -97.75 0.84
C PRO A 281 43.06 -98.40 -0.52
N VAL A 282 42.02 -99.20 -0.73
CA VAL A 282 41.80 -99.87 -2.05
C VAL A 282 41.40 -98.88 -3.13
N LEU A 283 40.61 -97.90 -2.86
CA LEU A 283 40.18 -96.83 -3.82
C LEU A 283 41.37 -95.97 -4.22
N ILE A 284 42.20 -95.59 -3.25
CA ILE A 284 43.42 -94.81 -3.51
C ILE A 284 44.39 -95.62 -4.47
N GLN A 285 44.51 -96.85 -4.18
CA GLN A 285 45.37 -97.71 -5.00
C GLN A 285 44.79 -97.93 -6.42
N GLN A 286 43.48 -98.05 -6.56
CA GLN A 286 42.81 -98.15 -7.84
C GLN A 286 42.91 -96.83 -8.64
N GLN A 287 42.75 -95.65 -8.03
CA GLN A 287 42.94 -94.36 -8.69
C GLN A 287 44.41 -94.10 -9.08
N TYR A 288 45.33 -94.57 -8.26
CA TYR A 288 46.75 -94.47 -8.56
C TYR A 288 47.07 -95.34 -9.81
N LEU A 289 46.60 -96.58 -9.86
CA LEU A 289 46.78 -97.47 -11.01
C LEU A 289 46.05 -96.92 -12.26
N ALA A 290 44.86 -96.27 -12.14
CA ALA A 290 44.13 -95.71 -13.26
C ALA A 290 44.81 -94.47 -13.90
N ARG A 291 45.68 -93.81 -13.16
CA ARG A 291 46.43 -92.65 -13.61
C ARG A 291 47.88 -92.93 -13.88
N TRP A 292 48.32 -94.16 -13.64
CA TRP A 292 49.67 -94.49 -13.87
C TRP A 292 49.92 -94.69 -15.35
N ASP A 293 50.93 -93.96 -15.90
CA ASP A 293 51.32 -93.93 -17.28
C ASP A 293 52.26 -95.10 -17.64
N GLY A 294 52.43 -96.06 -16.80
CA GLY A 294 53.30 -97.24 -17.01
C GLY A 294 54.79 -97.00 -16.85
N LYS A 295 55.22 -95.85 -16.47
CA LYS A 295 56.63 -95.52 -16.26
C LYS A 295 56.96 -95.49 -14.77
N LEU A 296 58.06 -96.17 -14.38
CA LEU A 296 58.60 -96.05 -13.04
C LEU A 296 59.14 -94.61 -12.82
N PRO A 297 58.85 -93.97 -11.70
CA PRO A 297 59.41 -92.66 -11.44
C PRO A 297 60.94 -92.78 -11.37
N GLN A 298 61.58 -92.02 -12.22
CA GLN A 298 63.09 -91.88 -12.18
C GLN A 298 63.34 -90.89 -11.00
N TYR A 299 63.84 -91.47 -9.91
CA TYR A 299 64.35 -90.69 -8.79
C TYR A 299 65.67 -90.07 -9.16
N ALA A 300 65.76 -88.79 -9.30
CA ALA A 300 66.98 -88.02 -9.29
C ALA A 300 67.54 -88.11 -7.84
N LEU A 301 68.53 -88.92 -7.60
CA LEU A 301 69.28 -89.03 -6.36
C LEU A 301 70.07 -87.75 -6.12
N GLY A 302 69.53 -86.87 -5.37
CA GLY A 302 70.19 -85.69 -4.84
C GLY A 302 69.66 -85.43 -3.44
N GLY A 303 70.40 -85.84 -2.43
CA GLY A 303 70.37 -85.49 -1.01
C GLY A 303 69.03 -85.37 -0.31
N ASN A 304 68.77 -86.28 0.62
CA ASN A 304 67.73 -86.19 1.69
C ASN A 304 66.27 -86.01 1.27
N ALA A 305 65.77 -86.61 0.24
CA ALA A 305 64.33 -86.69 -0.01
C ALA A 305 63.76 -87.98 0.57
N VAL A 306 63.02 -87.93 1.60
CA VAL A 306 62.27 -89.05 2.16
C VAL A 306 61.17 -89.46 1.20
N PRO A 307 60.99 -90.73 0.81
CA PRO A 307 59.93 -91.13 -0.12
C PRO A 307 58.56 -90.94 0.51
N PHE A 308 57.69 -90.24 -0.22
CA PHE A 308 56.36 -89.86 0.25
C PHE A 308 55.33 -90.98 0.39
N VAL A 309 55.70 -92.25 0.16
CA VAL A 309 54.78 -93.35 0.30
C VAL A 309 55.45 -94.49 1.04
N GLN A 310 55.18 -94.64 2.33
CA GLN A 310 55.37 -95.95 3.05
C GLN A 310 54.14 -96.83 2.78
N ILE A 311 54.28 -97.87 1.99
CA ILE A 311 53.23 -98.87 1.82
C ILE A 311 53.38 -99.81 2.99
N PRO A 312 52.36 -99.90 3.90
CA PRO A 312 52.39 -100.91 4.97
C PRO A 312 52.25 -102.31 4.37
N GLY A 313 53.17 -103.12 4.65
CA GLY A 313 53.13 -104.55 4.24
C GLY A 313 51.96 -105.28 4.91
N PRO A 314 51.42 -106.37 4.33
CA PRO A 314 50.33 -107.12 4.87
C PRO A 314 50.67 -107.66 6.20
N SER A 315 49.93 -107.26 7.28
CA SER A 315 49.94 -107.92 8.59
C SER A 315 49.27 -109.27 8.46
N ARG A 316 49.98 -110.33 8.78
CA ARG A 316 49.41 -111.65 9.02
C ARG A 316 48.43 -111.64 10.15
#